data_454da4f86e95ad6dac011f95afa6ba95
#
_entry.id   454da4f86e95ad6dac011f95afa6ba95
#
_cell.length_a   1.000
_cell.length_b   1.000
_cell.length_c   1.000
_cell.angle_alpha   90.00
_cell.angle_beta   90.00
_cell.angle_gamma   90.00
#
_symmetry.space_group_name_H-M   'P 1'
#
loop_
_entity.id
_entity.type
_entity.pdbx_description
1 polymer ?
#
loop_
_entity_poly.entity_id
_entity_poly.type
_entity_poly.pdbx_seq_one_letter_code
_entity_poly.pdbx_strand_id
1 'polypeptide(L)'
;PYQSQIEILEKKIKENKKLLADAELKGLAQEELKKLKTQKKALKKAADNYEQALAEEEAAKKDPTHQSKAIVEVRAGAGGDEAKIWASDLMRMYTRYCTNKNLKVEFIDELVFRVSGMTKLKIPQPTEEDQEPEIKSKKLYPYKLLQHETGVHRVQRVPVTETQGRIHTSTASIAVLPEIKSKDIEIREEDLEWE
;
A
#
# COMPACT_ATOMS: atom_id res chain seq x y z
N PRO A 1 -24.54 -7.15 -8.13
CA PRO A 1 -25.78 -6.58 -7.58
C PRO A 1 -25.82 -5.05 -7.66
N TYR A 2 -24.69 -4.33 -7.55
CA TYR A 2 -24.68 -2.86 -7.61
C TYR A 2 -24.89 -2.28 -9.01
N GLN A 3 -24.44 -2.96 -10.07
CA GLN A 3 -24.56 -2.49 -11.45
C GLN A 3 -26.00 -2.30 -11.90
N SER A 4 -26.88 -3.24 -11.62
CA SER A 4 -28.31 -3.12 -11.95
C SER A 4 -29.00 -1.94 -11.26
N GLN A 5 -28.61 -1.65 -10.02
CA GLN A 5 -29.14 -0.48 -9.29
C GLN A 5 -28.63 0.84 -9.86
N ILE A 6 -27.37 0.87 -10.32
CA ILE A 6 -26.78 2.04 -10.99
C ILE A 6 -27.50 2.32 -12.31
N GLU A 7 -27.78 1.29 -13.10
CA GLU A 7 -28.55 1.42 -14.36
C GLU A 7 -29.97 1.95 -14.16
N ILE A 8 -30.65 1.49 -13.10
CA ILE A 8 -31.96 2.01 -12.75
C ILE A 8 -31.92 3.49 -12.39
N LEU A 9 -30.90 3.90 -11.61
CA LEU A 9 -30.71 5.32 -11.28
C LEU A 9 -30.36 6.15 -12.51
N GLU A 10 -29.58 5.61 -13.44
CA GLU A 10 -29.26 6.29 -14.70
C GLU A 10 -30.49 6.52 -15.58
N LYS A 11 -31.39 5.52 -15.68
CA LYS A 11 -32.67 5.68 -16.37
C LYS A 11 -33.52 6.78 -15.73
N LYS A 12 -33.67 6.76 -14.40
CA LYS A 12 -34.42 7.81 -13.66
C LYS A 12 -33.80 9.20 -13.85
N ILE A 13 -32.48 9.31 -13.84
CA ILE A 13 -31.76 10.58 -14.09
C ILE A 13 -32.04 11.08 -15.52
N LYS A 14 -32.10 10.18 -16.51
CA LYS A 14 -32.39 10.52 -17.90
C LYS A 14 -33.84 10.97 -18.09
N GLU A 15 -34.79 10.35 -17.41
CA GLU A 15 -36.20 10.72 -17.39
C GLU A 15 -36.39 12.09 -16.74
N ASN A 16 -35.88 12.30 -15.55
CA ASN A 16 -35.97 13.60 -14.85
C ASN A 16 -35.26 14.75 -15.61
N LYS A 17 -34.22 14.47 -16.40
CA LYS A 17 -33.62 15.47 -17.29
C LYS A 17 -34.58 15.95 -18.39
N LYS A 18 -35.49 15.07 -18.88
CA LYS A 18 -36.50 15.45 -19.88
C LYS A 18 -37.54 16.38 -19.26
N LEU A 19 -37.90 16.18 -17.98
CA LEU A 19 -38.85 16.99 -17.25
C LEU A 19 -38.36 18.43 -16.95
N LEU A 20 -37.04 18.67 -17.08
CA LEU A 20 -36.49 20.03 -16.96
C LEU A 20 -36.98 20.99 -18.08
N ALA A 21 -37.48 20.47 -19.18
CA ALA A 21 -38.04 21.27 -20.27
C ALA A 21 -39.40 21.88 -19.92
N ASP A 22 -40.09 21.36 -18.91
CA ASP A 22 -41.41 21.81 -18.46
C ASP A 22 -41.23 22.89 -17.37
N ALA A 23 -41.82 24.07 -17.59
CA ALA A 23 -41.62 25.22 -16.72
C ALA A 23 -42.19 25.05 -15.31
N GLU A 24 -43.30 24.30 -15.20
CA GLU A 24 -44.00 24.04 -13.92
C GLU A 24 -43.28 23.01 -13.05
N LEU A 25 -42.61 22.02 -13.67
CA LEU A 25 -41.94 20.92 -13.00
C LEU A 25 -40.44 21.14 -12.76
N LYS A 26 -39.88 22.21 -13.31
CA LYS A 26 -38.42 22.49 -13.31
C LYS A 26 -37.78 22.50 -11.92
N GLY A 27 -38.46 23.09 -10.94
CA GLY A 27 -37.93 23.19 -9.57
C GLY A 27 -37.85 21.81 -8.88
N LEU A 28 -38.93 21.03 -8.95
CA LEU A 28 -39.00 19.69 -8.40
C LEU A 28 -38.01 18.73 -9.08
N ALA A 29 -37.93 18.81 -10.42
CA ALA A 29 -37.02 17.98 -11.21
C ALA A 29 -35.54 18.26 -10.88
N GLN A 30 -35.19 19.53 -10.57
CA GLN A 30 -33.83 19.88 -10.16
C GLN A 30 -33.44 19.30 -8.80
N GLU A 31 -34.32 19.36 -7.81
CA GLU A 31 -34.08 18.78 -6.50
C GLU A 31 -33.95 17.26 -6.57
N GLU A 32 -34.86 16.63 -7.33
CA GLU A 32 -34.81 15.18 -7.50
C GLU A 32 -33.57 14.70 -8.25
N LEU A 33 -33.14 15.42 -9.28
CA LEU A 33 -31.87 15.18 -9.97
C LEU A 33 -30.65 15.29 -9.04
N LYS A 34 -30.67 16.24 -8.12
CA LYS A 34 -29.59 16.42 -7.13
C LYS A 34 -29.54 15.21 -6.19
N LYS A 35 -30.69 14.74 -5.70
CA LYS A 35 -30.81 13.55 -4.85
C LYS A 35 -30.35 12.28 -5.59
N LEU A 36 -30.85 12.06 -6.82
CA LEU A 36 -30.46 10.88 -7.64
C LEU A 36 -28.98 10.84 -7.98
N LYS A 37 -28.37 12.00 -8.31
CA LYS A 37 -26.93 12.09 -8.52
C LYS A 37 -26.13 11.76 -7.28
N THR A 38 -26.57 12.23 -6.11
CA THR A 38 -25.91 11.93 -4.83
C THR A 38 -26.03 10.43 -4.50
N GLN A 39 -27.19 9.83 -4.69
CA GLN A 39 -27.40 8.40 -4.52
C GLN A 39 -26.54 7.57 -5.48
N LYS A 40 -26.50 7.95 -6.76
CA LYS A 40 -25.62 7.27 -7.75
C LYS A 40 -24.15 7.34 -7.35
N LYS A 41 -23.68 8.51 -6.86
CA LYS A 41 -22.30 8.67 -6.40
C LYS A 41 -22.00 7.80 -5.18
N ALA A 42 -22.93 7.72 -4.24
CA ALA A 42 -22.78 6.86 -3.05
C ALA A 42 -22.77 5.37 -3.43
N LEU A 43 -23.65 4.97 -4.36
CA LEU A 43 -23.75 3.58 -4.82
C LEU A 43 -22.51 3.15 -5.63
N LYS A 44 -21.98 4.02 -6.50
CA LYS A 44 -20.70 3.77 -7.18
C LYS A 44 -19.56 3.58 -6.19
N LYS A 45 -19.47 4.46 -5.20
CA LYS A 45 -18.43 4.34 -4.16
C LYS A 45 -18.57 3.04 -3.36
N ALA A 46 -19.81 2.59 -3.10
CA ALA A 46 -20.05 1.31 -2.42
C ALA A 46 -19.65 0.11 -3.32
N ALA A 47 -19.94 0.18 -4.62
CA ALA A 47 -19.54 -0.83 -5.59
C ALA A 47 -18.01 -0.95 -5.70
N ASP A 48 -17.33 0.18 -5.83
CA ASP A 48 -15.85 0.23 -5.90
C ASP A 48 -15.22 -0.33 -4.62
N ASN A 49 -15.77 0.00 -3.45
CA ASN A 49 -15.29 -0.55 -2.17
C ASN A 49 -15.50 -2.07 -2.08
N TYR A 50 -16.62 -2.58 -2.60
CA TYR A 50 -16.92 -4.00 -2.60
C TYR A 50 -15.98 -4.77 -3.55
N GLU A 51 -15.75 -4.25 -4.76
CA GLU A 51 -14.79 -4.86 -5.69
C GLU A 51 -13.36 -4.85 -5.12
N GLN A 52 -12.96 -3.76 -4.47
CA GLN A 52 -11.67 -3.70 -3.79
C GLN A 52 -11.58 -4.73 -2.66
N ALA A 53 -12.63 -4.91 -1.87
CA ALA A 53 -12.64 -5.91 -0.80
C ALA A 53 -12.53 -7.34 -1.34
N LEU A 54 -13.23 -7.66 -2.43
CA LEU A 54 -13.14 -8.97 -3.09
C LEU A 54 -11.73 -9.21 -3.65
N ALA A 55 -11.15 -8.21 -4.33
CA ALA A 55 -9.79 -8.32 -4.86
C ALA A 55 -8.75 -8.49 -3.76
N GLU A 56 -8.92 -7.81 -2.61
CA GLU A 56 -8.05 -7.98 -1.44
C GLU A 56 -8.18 -9.40 -0.84
N GLU A 57 -9.41 -9.93 -0.78
CA GLU A 57 -9.66 -11.29 -0.28
C GLU A 57 -9.05 -12.36 -1.20
N GLU A 58 -9.20 -12.21 -2.51
CA GLU A 58 -8.57 -13.10 -3.48
C GLU A 58 -7.04 -13.02 -3.45
N ALA A 59 -6.49 -11.81 -3.32
CA ALA A 59 -5.04 -11.62 -3.19
C ALA A 59 -4.51 -12.24 -1.89
N ALA A 60 -5.26 -12.14 -0.79
CA ALA A 60 -4.91 -12.76 0.48
C ALA A 60 -4.97 -14.30 0.43
N LYS A 61 -5.90 -14.86 -0.34
CA LYS A 61 -5.99 -16.32 -0.58
C LYS A 61 -4.81 -16.84 -1.41
N LYS A 62 -4.36 -16.06 -2.41
CA LYS A 62 -3.22 -16.43 -3.26
C LYS A 62 -1.86 -16.25 -2.57
N ASP A 63 -1.75 -15.30 -1.68
CA ASP A 63 -0.50 -14.96 -1.00
C ASP A 63 -0.76 -14.68 0.48
N PRO A 64 -0.49 -15.65 1.37
CA PRO A 64 -0.74 -15.50 2.80
C PRO A 64 0.08 -14.36 3.45
N THR A 65 1.12 -13.89 2.76
CA THR A 65 1.95 -12.77 3.23
C THR A 65 1.40 -11.40 2.80
N HIS A 66 0.35 -11.38 1.97
CA HIS A 66 -0.19 -10.14 1.40
C HIS A 66 -0.56 -9.07 2.44
N GLN A 67 -1.08 -9.47 3.58
CA GLN A 67 -1.49 -8.57 4.68
C GLN A 67 -0.48 -8.56 5.83
N SER A 68 0.72 -9.12 5.63
CA SER A 68 1.71 -9.24 6.69
C SER A 68 2.35 -7.89 7.02
N LYS A 69 2.67 -7.75 8.31
CA LYS A 69 3.63 -6.75 8.76
C LYS A 69 5.00 -7.10 8.19
N ALA A 70 5.91 -6.14 8.19
CA ALA A 70 7.28 -6.36 7.74
C ALA A 70 8.25 -6.25 8.90
N ILE A 71 9.20 -7.16 8.95
CA ILE A 71 10.42 -7.03 9.75
C ILE A 71 11.53 -6.66 8.77
N VAL A 72 12.17 -5.53 9.01
CA VAL A 72 13.24 -5.01 8.17
C VAL A 72 14.53 -5.05 8.98
N GLU A 73 15.52 -5.75 8.45
CA GLU A 73 16.86 -5.86 9.00
C GLU A 73 17.86 -5.21 8.04
N VAL A 74 18.72 -4.36 8.58
CA VAL A 74 19.78 -3.70 7.81
C VAL A 74 21.13 -4.17 8.35
N ARG A 75 22.03 -4.61 7.47
CA ARG A 75 23.38 -5.05 7.82
C ARG A 75 24.42 -4.25 7.06
N ALA A 76 25.43 -3.76 7.75
CA ALA A 76 26.59 -3.17 7.09
C ALA A 76 27.33 -4.24 6.26
N GLY A 77 27.70 -3.87 5.05
CA GLY A 77 28.48 -4.73 4.14
C GLY A 77 29.93 -4.28 4.04
N ALA A 78 30.49 -4.34 2.84
CA ALA A 78 31.86 -3.89 2.59
C ALA A 78 31.98 -2.36 2.64
N GLY A 79 33.05 -1.83 3.25
CA GLY A 79 33.32 -0.38 3.34
C GLY A 79 33.70 0.10 4.74
N GLY A 80 33.94 -0.81 5.70
CA GLY A 80 34.38 -0.47 7.05
C GLY A 80 33.39 0.41 7.81
N ASP A 81 33.86 1.48 8.45
CA ASP A 81 33.03 2.37 9.26
C ASP A 81 32.00 3.14 8.42
N GLU A 82 32.34 3.48 7.17
CA GLU A 82 31.38 4.11 6.27
C GLU A 82 30.21 3.20 5.94
N ALA A 83 30.40 1.88 5.83
CA ALA A 83 29.31 0.94 5.63
C ALA A 83 28.35 0.89 6.83
N LYS A 84 28.85 1.06 8.06
CA LYS A 84 28.02 1.16 9.27
C LYS A 84 27.19 2.46 9.26
N ILE A 85 27.82 3.58 8.88
CA ILE A 85 27.14 4.88 8.73
C ILE A 85 26.06 4.75 7.66
N TRP A 86 26.37 4.13 6.53
CA TRP A 86 25.42 3.89 5.45
C TRP A 86 24.23 3.03 5.87
N ALA A 87 24.47 1.97 6.65
CA ALA A 87 23.40 1.14 7.20
C ALA A 87 22.46 1.95 8.10
N SER A 88 23.02 2.81 8.97
CA SER A 88 22.24 3.71 9.82
C SER A 88 21.45 4.76 9.01
N ASP A 89 22.04 5.28 7.93
CA ASP A 89 21.37 6.21 7.02
C ASP A 89 20.19 5.55 6.30
N LEU A 90 20.35 4.31 5.81
CA LEU A 90 19.29 3.51 5.21
C LEU A 90 18.15 3.28 6.21
N MET A 91 18.47 2.86 7.43
CA MET A 91 17.49 2.65 8.47
C MET A 91 16.67 3.92 8.74
N ARG A 92 17.36 5.06 8.88
CA ARG A 92 16.71 6.37 9.06
C ARG A 92 15.82 6.74 7.87
N MET A 93 16.24 6.44 6.65
CA MET A 93 15.47 6.68 5.43
C MET A 93 14.17 5.88 5.43
N TYR A 94 14.26 4.57 5.68
CA TYR A 94 13.08 3.69 5.67
C TYR A 94 12.12 3.98 6.83
N THR A 95 12.61 4.25 8.02
CA THR A 95 11.75 4.61 9.15
C THR A 95 11.00 5.91 8.90
N ARG A 96 11.64 6.94 8.33
CA ARG A 96 10.99 8.18 7.92
C ARG A 96 9.97 7.95 6.80
N TYR A 97 10.32 7.14 5.80
CA TYR A 97 9.37 6.79 4.74
C TYR A 97 8.12 6.12 5.28
N CYS A 98 8.27 5.12 6.14
CA CYS A 98 7.14 4.43 6.77
C CYS A 98 6.28 5.38 7.61
N THR A 99 6.90 6.25 8.41
CA THR A 99 6.19 7.26 9.20
C THR A 99 5.41 8.23 8.30
N ASN A 100 6.00 8.71 7.21
CA ASN A 100 5.34 9.59 6.24
C ASN A 100 4.16 8.91 5.54
N LYS A 101 4.16 7.57 5.47
CA LYS A 101 3.05 6.77 4.95
C LYS A 101 2.01 6.39 6.01
N ASN A 102 2.10 6.96 7.22
CA ASN A 102 1.25 6.67 8.38
C ASN A 102 1.30 5.20 8.81
N LEU A 103 2.45 4.55 8.63
CA LEU A 103 2.74 3.22 9.14
C LEU A 103 3.39 3.34 10.53
N LYS A 104 3.07 2.39 11.40
CA LYS A 104 3.66 2.31 12.73
C LYS A 104 5.00 1.58 12.64
N VAL A 105 6.05 2.19 13.17
CA VAL A 105 7.40 1.63 13.23
C VAL A 105 7.75 1.33 14.68
N GLU A 106 8.21 0.13 14.94
CA GLU A 106 8.68 -0.35 16.26
C GLU A 106 10.08 -0.91 16.11
N PHE A 107 11.04 -0.37 16.86
CA PHE A 107 12.41 -0.88 16.85
C PHE A 107 12.48 -2.15 17.68
N ILE A 108 13.10 -3.19 17.11
CA ILE A 108 13.36 -4.48 17.78
C ILE A 108 14.82 -4.48 18.24
N ASP A 109 15.73 -3.96 17.43
CA ASP A 109 17.16 -3.86 17.70
C ASP A 109 17.71 -2.61 17.02
N GLU A 110 19.02 -2.34 17.16
CA GLU A 110 19.70 -1.16 16.62
C GLU A 110 19.48 -0.97 15.10
N LEU A 111 19.54 -2.07 14.33
CA LEU A 111 19.37 -2.09 12.87
C LEU A 111 18.20 -2.99 12.42
N VAL A 112 17.27 -3.30 13.34
CA VAL A 112 16.08 -4.12 13.06
C VAL A 112 14.83 -3.42 13.54
N PHE A 113 13.86 -3.28 12.65
CA PHE A 113 12.57 -2.67 13.01
C PHE A 113 11.40 -3.39 12.37
N ARG A 114 10.28 -3.35 13.07
CA ARG A 114 8.99 -3.86 12.62
C ARG A 114 8.15 -2.72 12.07
N VAL A 115 7.49 -2.97 10.96
CA VAL A 115 6.52 -2.04 10.36
C VAL A 115 5.14 -2.67 10.37
N SER A 116 4.16 -1.95 10.90
CA SER A 116 2.77 -2.39 10.98
C SER A 116 1.81 -1.32 10.50
N GLY A 117 0.56 -1.71 10.23
CA GLY A 117 -0.47 -0.82 9.71
C GLY A 117 -0.78 -1.05 8.24
N MET A 118 -1.36 -0.05 7.61
CA MET A 118 -1.77 -0.06 6.21
C MET A 118 -1.67 1.35 5.63
N THR A 119 -1.17 1.45 4.41
CA THR A 119 -1.12 2.72 3.67
C THR A 119 -1.95 2.64 2.39
N LYS A 120 -2.39 3.80 1.89
CA LYS A 120 -3.06 3.93 0.59
C LYS A 120 -2.11 4.64 -0.37
N LEU A 121 -1.73 3.95 -1.44
CA LEU A 121 -0.99 4.57 -2.53
C LEU A 121 -1.95 4.97 -3.65
N LYS A 122 -1.76 6.19 -4.16
CA LYS A 122 -2.42 6.67 -5.36
C LYS A 122 -1.63 6.20 -6.56
N ILE A 123 -2.21 5.30 -7.36
CA ILE A 123 -1.57 4.74 -8.55
C ILE A 123 -2.31 5.31 -9.75
N PRO A 124 -1.63 6.06 -10.62
CA PRO A 124 -2.21 6.47 -11.90
C PRO A 124 -2.47 5.23 -12.75
N GLN A 125 -3.67 5.10 -13.27
CA GLN A 125 -4.00 4.04 -14.24
C GLN A 125 -3.61 4.53 -15.64
N PRO A 126 -3.08 3.65 -16.50
CA PRO A 126 -2.93 3.99 -17.90
C PRO A 126 -4.31 4.25 -18.51
N THR A 127 -4.52 5.45 -19.00
CA THR A 127 -5.71 5.85 -19.76
C THR A 127 -5.36 5.87 -21.23
N GLU A 128 -6.35 5.67 -22.11
CA GLU A 128 -6.21 5.89 -23.54
C GLU A 128 -5.82 7.36 -23.82
N GLU A 129 -5.05 7.56 -24.89
CA GLU A 129 -4.51 8.86 -25.29
C GLU A 129 -5.61 9.92 -25.34
N ASP A 130 -5.62 10.91 -24.49
CA ASP A 130 -6.54 12.06 -24.35
C ASP A 130 -7.43 12.11 -23.10
N GLN A 131 -7.30 11.21 -22.13
CA GLN A 131 -8.03 11.31 -20.86
C GLN A 131 -7.09 11.58 -19.69
N GLU A 132 -7.52 12.45 -18.74
CA GLU A 132 -6.78 12.65 -17.50
C GLU A 132 -6.63 11.31 -16.75
N PRO A 133 -5.44 11.00 -16.23
CA PRO A 133 -5.16 9.71 -15.58
C PRO A 133 -6.10 9.51 -14.38
N GLU A 134 -6.87 8.45 -14.43
CA GLU A 134 -7.75 8.07 -13.31
C GLU A 134 -6.88 7.57 -12.15
N ILE A 135 -6.87 8.31 -11.04
CA ILE A 135 -6.07 7.97 -9.87
C ILE A 135 -6.85 6.97 -9.00
N LYS A 136 -6.47 5.71 -9.04
CA LYS A 136 -6.99 4.69 -8.12
C LYS A 136 -6.13 4.58 -6.87
N SER A 137 -6.77 4.55 -5.71
CA SER A 137 -6.07 4.32 -4.44
C SER A 137 -6.04 2.82 -4.13
N LYS A 138 -4.84 2.24 -4.05
CA LYS A 138 -4.62 0.84 -3.65
C LYS A 138 -4.15 0.79 -2.21
N LYS A 139 -4.77 -0.08 -1.39
CA LYS A 139 -4.29 -0.39 -0.05
C LYS A 139 -3.08 -1.30 -0.14
N LEU A 140 -2.02 -0.96 0.59
CA LEU A 140 -0.80 -1.76 0.69
C LEU A 140 -0.41 -1.96 2.14
N TYR A 141 -0.01 -3.21 2.43
CA TYR A 141 0.52 -3.63 3.72
C TYR A 141 2.05 -3.53 3.72
N PRO A 142 2.69 -3.41 4.88
CA PRO A 142 4.12 -3.12 4.99
C PRO A 142 5.02 -4.08 4.22
N TYR A 143 4.77 -5.38 4.31
CA TYR A 143 5.58 -6.36 3.58
C TYR A 143 5.49 -6.14 2.07
N LYS A 144 4.27 -6.00 1.52
CA LYS A 144 4.06 -5.74 0.08
C LYS A 144 4.63 -4.40 -0.39
N LEU A 145 4.70 -3.43 0.50
CA LEU A 145 5.28 -2.12 0.21
C LEU A 145 6.81 -2.19 0.10
N LEU A 146 7.46 -3.00 0.95
CA LEU A 146 8.90 -3.02 1.12
C LEU A 146 9.60 -4.26 0.54
N GLN A 147 8.87 -5.30 0.13
CA GLN A 147 9.44 -6.60 -0.28
C GLN A 147 10.51 -6.50 -1.38
N HIS A 148 10.41 -5.51 -2.26
CA HIS A 148 11.34 -5.30 -3.37
C HIS A 148 12.61 -4.53 -2.98
N GLU A 149 12.67 -4.04 -1.74
CA GLU A 149 13.85 -3.37 -1.19
C GLU A 149 14.91 -4.36 -0.66
N THR A 150 14.57 -5.65 -0.60
CA THR A 150 15.50 -6.70 -0.19
C THR A 150 16.66 -6.80 -1.18
N GLY A 151 17.89 -6.68 -0.67
CA GLY A 151 19.09 -6.78 -1.48
C GLY A 151 20.25 -5.94 -0.97
N VAL A 152 21.25 -5.73 -1.84
CA VAL A 152 22.43 -4.96 -1.55
C VAL A 152 22.26 -3.53 -2.06
N HIS A 153 22.41 -2.56 -1.16
CA HIS A 153 22.35 -1.14 -1.44
C HIS A 153 23.75 -0.54 -1.41
N ARG A 154 24.15 0.03 -2.53
CA ARG A 154 25.46 0.65 -2.70
C ARG A 154 25.37 2.16 -2.62
N VAL A 155 26.32 2.78 -1.91
CA VAL A 155 26.53 4.23 -1.91
C VAL A 155 27.90 4.56 -2.47
N GLN A 156 27.98 5.61 -3.25
CA GLN A 156 29.22 6.20 -3.74
C GLN A 156 29.22 7.68 -3.34
N ARG A 157 30.04 8.00 -2.35
CA ARG A 157 30.18 9.37 -1.83
C ARG A 157 31.56 9.54 -1.21
N VAL A 158 31.94 10.77 -0.93
CA VAL A 158 33.08 11.06 -0.05
C VAL A 158 32.62 10.79 1.38
N PRO A 159 33.16 9.78 2.08
CA PRO A 159 32.77 9.47 3.45
C PRO A 159 33.13 10.60 4.41
N VAL A 160 32.39 10.70 5.51
CA VAL A 160 32.72 11.62 6.61
C VAL A 160 34.11 11.25 7.25
N THR A 161 34.46 9.98 7.14
CA THR A 161 35.73 9.43 7.62
C THR A 161 36.93 9.67 6.69
N GLU A 162 36.69 10.20 5.49
CA GLU A 162 37.75 10.45 4.49
C GLU A 162 38.32 11.86 4.60
N THR A 163 39.62 11.98 4.82
CA THR A 163 40.30 13.26 5.00
C THR A 163 40.83 13.87 3.70
N GLN A 164 41.00 13.06 2.64
CA GLN A 164 41.62 13.49 1.37
C GLN A 164 40.58 13.74 0.27
N GLY A 165 39.26 13.71 0.60
CA GLY A 165 38.18 14.01 -0.35
C GLY A 165 37.96 12.95 -1.43
N ARG A 166 38.45 11.71 -1.26
CA ARG A 166 38.31 10.65 -2.23
C ARG A 166 36.90 10.01 -2.14
N ILE A 167 36.35 9.66 -3.29
CA ILE A 167 35.07 8.93 -3.35
C ILE A 167 35.31 7.47 -3.00
N HIS A 168 34.56 6.96 -2.03
CA HIS A 168 34.55 5.55 -1.65
C HIS A 168 33.22 4.90 -2.03
N THR A 169 33.26 3.59 -2.20
CA THR A 169 32.07 2.77 -2.39
C THR A 169 31.83 1.94 -1.14
N SER A 170 30.66 2.09 -0.54
CA SER A 170 30.24 1.31 0.62
C SER A 170 28.93 0.60 0.33
N THR A 171 28.74 -0.54 0.96
CA THR A 171 27.51 -1.35 0.78
C THR A 171 26.85 -1.67 2.11
N ALA A 172 25.53 -1.81 2.07
CA ALA A 172 24.75 -2.38 3.14
C ALA A 172 23.69 -3.32 2.53
N SER A 173 23.33 -4.36 3.22
CA SER A 173 22.27 -5.27 2.80
C SER A 173 21.01 -5.03 3.61
N ILE A 174 19.86 -5.19 2.96
CA ILE A 174 18.53 -5.11 3.57
C ILE A 174 17.82 -6.44 3.37
N ALA A 175 17.25 -6.96 4.44
CA ALA A 175 16.32 -8.09 4.41
C ALA A 175 14.94 -7.61 4.86
N VAL A 176 13.92 -7.89 4.06
CA VAL A 176 12.52 -7.63 4.40
C VAL A 176 11.81 -8.96 4.52
N LEU A 177 11.35 -9.26 5.72
CA LEU A 177 10.69 -10.52 6.05
C LEU A 177 9.22 -10.26 6.43
N PRO A 178 8.28 -11.12 5.99
CA PRO A 178 6.91 -11.06 6.46
C PRO A 178 6.84 -11.54 7.92
N GLU A 179 6.10 -10.83 8.78
CA GLU A 179 5.77 -11.35 10.10
C GLU A 179 4.67 -12.40 9.95
N ILE A 180 5.05 -13.66 9.92
CA ILE A 180 4.12 -14.78 9.89
C ILE A 180 3.67 -15.04 11.33
N LYS A 181 2.35 -15.06 11.58
CA LYS A 181 1.84 -15.56 12.84
C LYS A 181 2.23 -17.02 12.96
N SER A 182 2.93 -17.38 14.03
CA SER A 182 3.11 -18.79 14.36
C SER A 182 1.72 -19.42 14.41
N LYS A 183 1.41 -20.35 13.52
CA LYS A 183 0.33 -21.29 13.76
C LYS A 183 0.77 -22.07 14.98
N ASP A 184 -0.12 -22.23 15.96
CA ASP A 184 0.11 -23.18 17.03
C ASP A 184 0.34 -24.54 16.34
N ILE A 185 1.60 -24.94 16.29
CA ILE A 185 1.98 -26.27 15.82
C ILE A 185 1.69 -27.16 17.01
N GLU A 186 0.57 -27.87 16.95
CA GLU A 186 0.31 -28.98 17.86
C GLU A 186 1.34 -30.08 17.51
N ILE A 187 2.41 -30.14 18.28
CA ILE A 187 3.36 -31.24 18.22
C ILE A 187 2.71 -32.38 19.02
N ARG A 188 2.28 -33.43 18.35
CA ARG A 188 1.78 -34.66 18.99
C ARG A 188 2.94 -35.44 19.54
N GLU A 189 2.76 -36.16 20.65
CA GLU A 189 3.79 -37.05 21.20
C GLU A 189 4.27 -38.11 20.19
N GLU A 190 3.40 -38.49 19.25
CA GLU A 190 3.68 -39.42 18.14
C GLU A 190 4.68 -38.84 17.10
N ASP A 191 4.85 -37.53 17.06
CA ASP A 191 5.76 -36.83 16.12
C ASP A 191 7.16 -36.63 16.73
N LEU A 192 7.38 -37.08 17.98
CA LEU A 192 8.66 -36.99 18.67
C LEU A 192 9.38 -38.33 18.66
N GLU A 193 10.52 -38.40 17.97
CA GLU A 193 11.47 -39.48 18.11
C GLU A 193 12.47 -39.14 19.20
N TRP A 194 12.57 -39.98 20.21
CA TRP A 194 13.54 -39.84 21.29
C TRP A 194 14.77 -40.69 20.98
N GLU A 195 15.95 -40.07 20.85
CA GLU A 195 17.26 -40.77 20.75
C GLU A 195 17.83 -41.04 22.14
#